data_0e10e94bc5f6aa9c4948f607d7bb9337
#
_entry.id   0e10e94bc5f6aa9c4948f607d7bb9337
#
_cell.length_a   1.000
_cell.length_b   1.000
_cell.length_c   1.000
_cell.angle_alpha   90.00
_cell.angle_beta   90.00
_cell.angle_gamma   90.00
#
_symmetry.space_group_name_H-M   'P 1'
#
loop_
_entity.id
_entity.type
_entity.pdbx_description
1 polymer ?
#
loop_
_entity_poly.entity_id
_entity_poly.type
_entity_poly.pdbx_seq_one_letter_code
_entity_poly.pdbx_strand_id
1 'polypeptide(L)'
;FNATNKEQQMLMFSATLDPDVSKIAEEFLKSPTKISIEPQAIGHTNIEQTLYYVDSQSHKINLLNHFLSQDNVNQAIIFTATKRLADKLSDDLYHKDIKASALHGDMTQNSRTRTINRFKKNGIKVLVATE
;
A
#
# COMPACT_ATOMS: atom_id res chain seq x y z
N PHE A 1 -7.52 26.76 13.42
CA PHE A 1 -6.38 27.67 13.29
C PHE A 1 -6.67 29.08 13.81
N ASN A 2 -7.88 29.61 13.68
CA ASN A 2 -8.22 30.96 14.21
C ASN A 2 -8.29 31.04 15.74
N ALA A 3 -8.23 29.95 16.46
CA ALA A 3 -8.30 29.87 17.92
C ALA A 3 -6.92 29.73 18.59
N THR A 4 -5.84 29.70 17.84
CA THR A 4 -4.47 29.51 18.36
C THR A 4 -3.66 30.79 18.31
N ASN A 5 -2.63 30.89 19.16
CA ASN A 5 -1.75 32.07 19.22
C ASN A 5 -1.07 32.29 17.87
N LYS A 6 -1.07 33.54 17.35
CA LYS A 6 -0.46 33.92 16.08
C LYS A 6 1.08 33.78 16.05
N GLU A 7 1.70 33.69 17.21
CA GLU A 7 3.17 33.52 17.36
C GLU A 7 3.59 32.06 17.54
N GLN A 8 2.67 31.11 17.34
CA GLN A 8 3.00 29.70 17.47
C GLN A 8 4.01 29.24 16.42
N GLN A 9 4.95 28.40 16.82
CA GLN A 9 5.76 27.64 15.89
C GLN A 9 4.95 26.49 15.33
N MET A 10 4.95 26.34 14.00
CA MET A 10 4.25 25.28 13.31
C MET A 10 5.24 24.33 12.64
N LEU A 11 5.08 23.04 12.87
CA LEU A 11 5.92 21.98 12.32
C LEU A 11 5.03 21.02 11.54
N MET A 12 5.49 20.62 10.36
CA MET A 12 4.81 19.64 9.53
C MET A 12 5.77 18.47 9.23
N PHE A 13 5.29 17.26 9.43
CA PHE A 13 6.03 16.03 9.13
C PHE A 13 5.22 15.20 8.13
N SER A 14 5.87 14.73 7.08
CA SER A 14 5.28 13.85 6.08
C SER A 14 6.31 12.87 5.56
N ALA A 15 5.87 11.66 5.22
CA ALA A 15 6.73 10.66 4.57
C ALA A 15 6.98 11.00 3.09
N THR A 16 6.04 11.71 2.44
CA THR A 16 6.11 12.15 1.05
C THR A 16 5.78 13.64 0.96
N LEU A 17 6.43 14.34 0.03
CA LEU A 17 6.13 15.74 -0.31
C LEU A 17 5.57 15.79 -1.73
N ASP A 18 4.43 15.14 -1.93
CA ASP A 18 3.67 15.26 -3.16
C ASP A 18 3.07 16.68 -3.33
N PRO A 19 2.56 17.03 -4.51
CA PRO A 19 2.02 18.38 -4.78
C PRO A 19 0.90 18.82 -3.83
N ASP A 20 0.07 17.89 -3.36
CA ASP A 20 -1.05 18.22 -2.47
C ASP A 20 -0.57 18.48 -1.04
N VAL A 21 0.37 17.70 -0.55
CA VAL A 21 1.04 17.93 0.74
C VAL A 21 1.84 19.24 0.70
N SER A 22 2.50 19.54 -0.41
CA SER A 22 3.24 20.80 -0.60
C SER A 22 2.33 22.02 -0.54
N LYS A 23 1.16 21.98 -1.18
CA LYS A 23 0.15 23.05 -1.10
C LYS A 23 -0.34 23.30 0.33
N ILE A 24 -0.62 22.22 1.08
CA ILE A 24 -0.99 22.33 2.49
C ILE A 24 0.14 22.97 3.30
N ALA A 25 1.39 22.59 3.05
CA ALA A 25 2.54 23.19 3.73
C ALA A 25 2.65 24.70 3.44
N GLU A 26 2.49 25.11 2.18
CA GLU A 26 2.52 26.52 1.77
C GLU A 26 1.38 27.35 2.39
N GLU A 27 0.20 26.76 2.57
CA GLU A 27 -0.96 27.43 3.17
C GLU A 27 -0.78 27.67 4.67
N PHE A 28 -0.19 26.71 5.39
CA PHE A 28 -0.16 26.76 6.86
C PHE A 28 1.19 27.16 7.46
N LEU A 29 2.29 27.03 6.73
CA LEU A 29 3.62 27.33 7.24
C LEU A 29 4.11 28.70 6.75
N LYS A 30 4.68 29.48 7.65
CA LYS A 30 5.27 30.80 7.35
C LYS A 30 6.77 30.65 7.15
N SER A 31 7.26 30.83 5.93
CA SER A 31 8.68 30.75 5.57
C SER A 31 9.37 29.52 6.19
N PRO A 32 8.88 28.30 5.95
CA PRO A 32 9.38 27.13 6.64
C PRO A 32 10.78 26.75 6.18
N THR A 33 11.60 26.30 7.11
CA THR A 33 12.84 25.58 6.76
C THR A 33 12.47 24.15 6.37
N LYS A 34 12.76 23.77 5.12
CA LYS A 34 12.53 22.41 4.62
C LYS A 34 13.73 21.54 4.95
N ILE A 35 13.53 20.50 5.74
CA ILE A 35 14.51 19.44 6.01
C ILE A 35 14.00 18.17 5.29
N SER A 36 14.72 17.73 4.27
CA SER A 36 14.42 16.50 3.55
C SER A 36 15.48 15.45 3.88
N ILE A 37 15.05 14.34 4.46
CA ILE A 37 15.88 13.16 4.58
C ILE A 37 15.53 12.32 3.36
N GLU A 38 16.23 12.56 2.25
CA GLU A 38 16.11 11.67 1.11
C GLU A 38 16.62 10.30 1.55
N PRO A 39 15.84 9.22 1.38
CA PRO A 39 16.43 7.90 1.37
C PRO A 39 17.57 8.01 0.34
N GLN A 40 18.81 7.71 0.71
CA GLN A 40 19.85 7.52 -0.30
C GLN A 40 19.18 6.71 -1.39
N ALA A 41 19.17 7.22 -2.62
CA ALA A 41 18.48 6.61 -3.73
C ALA A 41 18.92 5.14 -3.82
N ILE A 42 18.23 4.30 -3.06
CA ILE A 42 18.20 2.88 -3.27
C ILE A 42 17.43 2.83 -4.57
N GLY A 43 18.18 3.03 -5.64
CA GLY A 43 17.62 3.04 -6.97
C GLY A 43 16.75 1.79 -7.05
N HIS A 44 15.57 1.90 -7.61
CA HIS A 44 14.66 0.78 -7.88
C HIS A 44 15.30 -0.30 -8.77
N THR A 45 16.64 -0.32 -8.85
CA THR A 45 17.48 -1.25 -9.61
C THR A 45 17.30 -2.71 -9.17
N ASN A 46 16.75 -2.94 -7.97
CA ASN A 46 16.48 -4.29 -7.48
C ASN A 46 15.00 -4.71 -7.66
N ILE A 47 14.16 -3.87 -8.31
CA ILE A 47 12.77 -4.19 -8.59
C ILE A 47 12.61 -4.32 -10.10
N GLU A 48 12.36 -5.55 -10.56
CA GLU A 48 11.97 -5.81 -11.94
C GLU A 48 10.48 -5.42 -12.11
N GLN A 49 10.20 -4.56 -13.09
CA GLN A 49 8.85 -4.11 -13.38
C GLN A 49 8.42 -4.62 -14.76
N THR A 50 7.29 -5.31 -14.80
CA THR A 50 6.73 -5.84 -16.05
C THR A 50 5.28 -5.40 -16.21
N LEU A 51 4.94 -4.88 -17.39
CA LEU A 51 3.58 -4.51 -17.75
C LEU A 51 2.93 -5.61 -18.59
N TYR A 52 1.75 -6.07 -18.16
CA TYR A 52 0.95 -7.05 -18.87
C TYR A 52 -0.36 -6.42 -19.36
N TYR A 53 -0.67 -6.61 -20.62
CA TYR A 53 -1.96 -6.21 -21.20
C TYR A 53 -2.95 -7.35 -21.07
N VAL A 54 -4.15 -7.05 -20.60
CA VAL A 54 -5.24 -8.00 -20.43
C VAL A 54 -6.49 -7.46 -21.11
N ASP A 55 -7.22 -8.33 -21.79
CA ASP A 55 -8.42 -8.00 -22.58
C ASP A 55 -9.73 -8.18 -21.81
N SER A 56 -9.69 -8.91 -20.71
CA SER A 56 -10.87 -9.22 -19.89
C SER A 56 -10.54 -9.45 -18.42
N GLN A 57 -11.55 -9.35 -17.56
CA GLN A 57 -11.38 -9.64 -16.14
C GLN A 57 -11.02 -11.12 -15.89
N SER A 58 -11.56 -12.03 -16.70
CA SER A 58 -11.21 -13.45 -16.62
C SER A 58 -9.77 -13.70 -17.00
N HIS A 59 -9.25 -13.06 -18.05
CA HIS A 59 -7.85 -13.10 -18.42
C HIS A 59 -6.96 -12.60 -17.29
N LYS A 60 -7.33 -11.47 -16.66
CA LYS A 60 -6.59 -10.91 -15.53
C LYS A 60 -6.49 -11.88 -14.34
N ILE A 61 -7.59 -12.54 -14.00
CA ILE A 61 -7.62 -13.53 -12.91
C ILE A 61 -6.82 -14.79 -13.27
N ASN A 62 -6.88 -15.24 -14.51
CA ASN A 62 -6.09 -16.39 -14.97
C ASN A 62 -4.59 -16.07 -14.92
N LEU A 63 -4.19 -14.89 -15.35
CA LEU A 63 -2.80 -14.43 -15.26
C LEU A 63 -2.32 -14.34 -13.80
N LEU A 64 -3.15 -13.82 -12.90
CA LEU A 64 -2.86 -13.80 -11.47
C LEU A 64 -2.66 -15.22 -10.91
N ASN A 65 -3.58 -16.14 -11.21
CA ASN A 65 -3.45 -17.53 -10.77
C ASN A 65 -2.17 -18.19 -11.33
N HIS A 66 -1.83 -17.91 -12.58
CA HIS A 66 -0.59 -18.39 -13.19
C HIS A 66 0.65 -17.91 -12.40
N PHE A 67 0.73 -16.63 -12.07
CA PHE A 67 1.84 -16.11 -11.26
C PHE A 67 1.87 -16.74 -9.86
N LEU A 68 0.73 -16.84 -9.20
CA LEU A 68 0.66 -17.40 -7.84
C LEU A 68 0.97 -18.90 -7.78
N SER A 69 0.86 -19.62 -8.91
CA SER A 69 1.20 -21.06 -9.01
C SER A 69 2.68 -21.34 -9.28
N GLN A 70 3.49 -20.32 -9.56
CA GLN A 70 4.91 -20.50 -9.80
C GLN A 70 5.65 -20.84 -8.49
N ASP A 71 6.58 -21.78 -8.54
CA ASP A 71 7.32 -22.27 -7.36
C ASP A 71 8.24 -21.21 -6.75
N ASN A 72 8.68 -20.24 -7.54
CA ASN A 72 9.52 -19.12 -7.09
C ASN A 72 8.73 -18.01 -6.39
N VAL A 73 7.40 -18.03 -6.42
CA VAL A 73 6.55 -17.04 -5.75
C VAL A 73 6.17 -17.51 -4.34
N ASN A 74 7.01 -17.18 -3.40
CA ASN A 74 6.79 -17.50 -1.98
C ASN A 74 5.70 -16.62 -1.35
N GLN A 75 5.72 -15.31 -1.63
CA GLN A 75 4.73 -14.35 -1.15
C GLN A 75 4.42 -13.32 -2.24
N ALA A 76 3.20 -12.78 -2.20
CA ALA A 76 2.76 -11.73 -3.11
C ALA A 76 1.92 -10.67 -2.37
N ILE A 77 2.03 -9.42 -2.83
CA ILE A 77 1.13 -8.33 -2.45
C ILE A 77 0.37 -7.91 -3.71
N ILE A 78 -0.95 -7.87 -3.60
CA ILE A 78 -1.84 -7.47 -4.69
C ILE A 78 -2.53 -6.18 -4.29
N PHE A 79 -2.36 -5.12 -5.07
CA PHE A 79 -3.10 -3.88 -4.87
C PHE A 79 -4.38 -3.87 -5.67
N THR A 80 -5.49 -3.46 -5.05
CA THR A 80 -6.81 -3.36 -5.65
C THR A 80 -7.38 -1.95 -5.48
N ALA A 81 -8.18 -1.52 -6.42
CA ALA A 81 -8.76 -0.18 -6.42
C ALA A 81 -9.81 0.05 -5.30
N THR A 82 -10.39 -1.00 -4.74
CA THR A 82 -11.43 -0.86 -3.72
C THR A 82 -11.32 -1.93 -2.62
N LYS A 83 -11.76 -1.57 -1.41
CA LYS A 83 -11.83 -2.45 -0.23
C LYS A 83 -12.67 -3.71 -0.53
N ARG A 84 -13.84 -3.54 -1.16
CA ARG A 84 -14.73 -4.65 -1.57
C ARG A 84 -14.04 -5.63 -2.51
N LEU A 85 -13.22 -5.13 -3.42
CA LEU A 85 -12.44 -6.00 -4.32
C LEU A 85 -11.32 -6.72 -3.56
N ALA A 86 -10.71 -6.05 -2.56
CA ALA A 86 -9.71 -6.69 -1.72
C ALA A 86 -10.29 -7.87 -0.93
N ASP A 87 -11.45 -7.66 -0.28
CA ASP A 87 -12.15 -8.73 0.45
C ASP A 87 -12.52 -9.88 -0.48
N LYS A 88 -13.25 -9.56 -1.57
CA LYS A 88 -13.68 -10.58 -2.53
C LYS A 88 -12.52 -11.39 -3.09
N LEU A 89 -11.43 -10.73 -3.51
CA LEU A 89 -10.28 -11.42 -4.08
C LEU A 89 -9.58 -12.30 -3.03
N SER A 90 -9.47 -11.83 -1.77
CA SER A 90 -8.88 -12.65 -0.71
C SER A 90 -9.70 -13.90 -0.42
N ASP A 91 -11.04 -13.80 -0.45
CA ASP A 91 -11.96 -14.93 -0.27
C ASP A 91 -11.89 -15.90 -1.46
N ASP A 92 -11.90 -15.37 -2.70
CA ASP A 92 -11.78 -16.18 -3.92
C ASP A 92 -10.45 -16.97 -3.95
N LEU A 93 -9.35 -16.38 -3.49
CA LEU A 93 -8.06 -17.05 -3.36
C LEU A 93 -8.07 -18.10 -2.25
N TYR A 94 -8.69 -17.79 -1.11
CA TYR A 94 -8.82 -18.73 0.01
C TYR A 94 -9.60 -19.98 -0.39
N HIS A 95 -10.68 -19.84 -1.16
CA HIS A 95 -11.45 -20.97 -1.71
C HIS A 95 -10.65 -21.83 -2.72
N LYS A 96 -9.51 -21.34 -3.18
CA LYS A 96 -8.57 -22.09 -4.03
C LYS A 96 -7.35 -22.63 -3.24
N ASP A 97 -7.49 -22.77 -1.92
CA ASP A 97 -6.40 -23.22 -1.02
C ASP A 97 -5.17 -22.30 -0.99
N ILE A 98 -5.30 -21.06 -1.48
CA ILE A 98 -4.25 -20.05 -1.39
C ILE A 98 -4.47 -19.22 -0.13
N LYS A 99 -3.55 -19.29 0.84
CA LYS A 99 -3.62 -18.50 2.07
C LYS A 99 -3.53 -17.02 1.78
N ALA A 100 -4.67 -16.37 1.63
CA ALA A 100 -4.81 -14.94 1.35
C ALA A 100 -5.45 -14.19 2.52
N SER A 101 -5.27 -12.87 2.58
CA SER A 101 -5.94 -11.99 3.53
C SER A 101 -6.02 -10.58 3.00
N ALA A 102 -7.17 -9.90 3.18
CA ALA A 102 -7.33 -8.50 2.84
C ALA A 102 -6.64 -7.56 3.85
N LEU A 103 -6.25 -6.37 3.38
CA LEU A 103 -5.72 -5.28 4.19
C LEU A 103 -6.21 -3.94 3.66
N HIS A 104 -7.11 -3.27 4.38
CA HIS A 104 -7.72 -2.01 3.95
C HIS A 104 -8.17 -1.13 5.13
N GLY A 105 -8.61 0.10 4.82
CA GLY A 105 -8.88 1.11 5.84
C GLY A 105 -10.07 0.83 6.77
N ASP A 106 -11.03 -0.07 6.41
CA ASP A 106 -12.15 -0.40 7.28
C ASP A 106 -11.80 -1.40 8.39
N MET A 107 -10.60 -1.99 8.33
CA MET A 107 -10.12 -2.89 9.37
C MET A 107 -9.68 -2.10 10.61
N THR A 108 -9.93 -2.65 11.79
CA THR A 108 -9.37 -2.10 13.03
C THR A 108 -7.84 -2.17 13.02
N GLN A 109 -7.19 -1.25 13.72
CA GLN A 109 -5.72 -1.24 13.77
C GLN A 109 -5.13 -2.56 14.28
N ASN A 110 -5.77 -3.19 15.26
CA ASN A 110 -5.35 -4.50 15.77
C ASN A 110 -5.43 -5.60 14.70
N SER A 111 -6.51 -5.60 13.90
CA SER A 111 -6.67 -6.55 12.79
C SER A 111 -5.60 -6.34 11.72
N ARG A 112 -5.33 -5.08 11.34
CA ARG A 112 -4.27 -4.72 10.38
C ARG A 112 -2.91 -5.21 10.86
N THR A 113 -2.55 -4.89 12.09
CA THR A 113 -1.27 -5.32 12.71
C THR A 113 -1.14 -6.84 12.72
N ARG A 114 -2.22 -7.55 13.09
CA ARG A 114 -2.25 -9.01 13.09
C ARG A 114 -2.06 -9.60 11.70
N THR A 115 -2.73 -9.04 10.69
CA THR A 115 -2.61 -9.48 9.28
C THR A 115 -1.18 -9.27 8.77
N ILE A 116 -0.60 -8.10 9.00
CA ILE A 116 0.79 -7.80 8.60
C ILE A 116 1.77 -8.75 9.29
N ASN A 117 1.60 -9.01 10.59
CA ASN A 117 2.48 -9.93 11.32
C ASN A 117 2.36 -11.37 10.82
N ARG A 118 1.16 -11.83 10.45
CA ARG A 118 0.96 -13.14 9.81
C ARG A 118 1.66 -13.21 8.45
N PHE A 119 1.56 -12.16 7.64
CA PHE A 119 2.24 -12.10 6.36
C PHE A 119 3.76 -12.14 6.54
N LYS A 120 4.33 -11.30 7.41
CA LYS A 120 5.78 -11.30 7.70
C LYS A 120 6.32 -12.65 8.20
N LYS A 121 5.48 -13.46 8.85
CA LYS A 121 5.83 -14.80 9.36
C LYS A 121 5.50 -15.93 8.39
N ASN A 122 5.25 -15.64 7.11
CA ASN A 122 4.85 -16.60 6.08
C ASN A 122 3.55 -17.38 6.40
N GLY A 123 2.73 -16.89 7.34
CA GLY A 123 1.42 -17.49 7.65
C GLY A 123 0.35 -17.17 6.62
N ILE A 124 0.61 -16.22 5.72
CA ILE A 124 -0.22 -15.81 4.58
C ILE A 124 0.69 -15.74 3.37
N LYS A 125 0.28 -16.36 2.26
CA LYS A 125 1.00 -16.28 0.97
C LYS A 125 0.69 -15.00 0.22
N VAL A 126 -0.57 -14.55 0.25
CA VAL A 126 -1.04 -13.40 -0.52
C VAL A 126 -1.67 -12.35 0.40
N LEU A 127 -1.17 -11.13 0.33
CA LEU A 127 -1.77 -9.97 0.97
C LEU A 127 -2.50 -9.14 -0.11
N VAL A 128 -3.81 -8.96 0.03
CA VAL A 128 -4.62 -8.15 -0.90
C VAL A 128 -4.91 -6.81 -0.25
N ALA A 129 -4.30 -5.74 -0.76
CA ALA A 129 -4.35 -4.43 -0.14
C ALA A 129 -5.06 -3.39 -1.03
N THR A 130 -5.55 -2.32 -0.42
CA THR A 130 -5.90 -1.06 -1.08
C THR A 130 -4.89 0.02 -0.72
N GLU A 131 -4.79 1.02 -1.56
CA GLU A 131 -4.11 2.28 -1.22
C GLU A 131 -4.77 2.99 -0.05
#